data_1fdd590369ee26c1355f23d1e210d7d1
#
_entry.id   1fdd590369ee26c1355f23d1e210d7d1
#
_cell.length_a   1.000
_cell.length_b   1.000
_cell.length_c   1.000
_cell.angle_alpha   90.00
_cell.angle_beta   90.00
_cell.angle_gamma   90.00
#
_symmetry.space_group_name_H-M   'P 1'
#
loop_
_entity.id
_entity.type
_entity.pdbx_description
1 polymer ?
#
loop_
_entity_poly.entity_id
_entity_poly.type
_entity_poly.pdbx_seq_one_letter_code
_entity_poly.pdbx_strand_id
1 'polypeptide(L)'
;MKLPILATLTVAIAVLTSGCATTAMPQRGICAHRGNDGKLPENTVPAWRNAVARGAEMVEMDVKRCKTGELVIMHDPTVDRTTNGKGRVRDLTFAEIRALEANWRKGRPIEGCPVVRVPTFDEAIESVPKDAKVWINCHCASDVVVEVAKIIREKDRLGQAFVAADLDEIAEARKEVPEILSCNMSRPYRGVDAYRKPWPPELSAQYARETVEHGCQFIQLLAPCSPEDVKLMHDAGVRISYFHCEKPEKLKPLVDLGVDFVLTDNLEAMQAKYRELTR
;
A
#
# COMPACT_ATOMS: atom_id res chain seq x y z
N MET A 1 74.54 15.58 29.12
CA MET A 1 73.57 14.49 29.00
C MET A 1 72.37 15.01 28.27
N LYS A 2 72.19 14.62 26.98
CA LYS A 2 71.02 15.02 26.15
C LYS A 2 70.06 13.82 26.10
N LEU A 3 68.83 14.00 26.56
CA LEU A 3 67.75 12.98 26.39
C LEU A 3 67.25 12.97 24.94
N PRO A 4 66.90 11.84 24.36
CA PRO A 4 66.30 11.77 23.05
C PRO A 4 64.82 12.05 23.12
N ILE A 5 64.33 12.83 22.15
CA ILE A 5 62.91 13.11 21.92
C ILE A 5 62.29 11.88 21.21
N LEU A 6 61.29 11.25 21.87
CA LEU A 6 60.55 10.17 21.33
C LEU A 6 59.43 10.77 20.40
N ALA A 7 59.55 10.56 19.10
CA ALA A 7 58.51 10.94 18.14
C ALA A 7 57.42 9.88 18.14
N THR A 8 56.24 10.25 18.63
CA THR A 8 55.00 9.42 18.55
C THR A 8 54.41 9.50 17.13
N LEU A 9 54.48 8.40 16.43
CA LEU A 9 53.88 8.26 15.11
C LEU A 9 52.36 7.95 15.27
N THR A 10 51.52 8.95 15.03
CA THR A 10 50.08 8.78 15.06
C THR A 10 49.63 8.23 13.70
N VAL A 11 49.30 6.94 13.66
CA VAL A 11 48.69 6.31 12.47
C VAL A 11 47.20 6.67 12.46
N ALA A 12 46.81 7.56 11.59
CA ALA A 12 45.39 7.84 11.32
C ALA A 12 44.80 6.70 10.46
N ILE A 13 44.02 5.84 11.10
CA ILE A 13 43.20 4.84 10.37
C ILE A 13 42.00 5.58 9.78
N ALA A 14 42.06 5.87 8.49
CA ALA A 14 40.87 6.32 7.74
C ALA A 14 39.90 5.14 7.59
N VAL A 15 38.86 5.10 8.44
CA VAL A 15 37.74 4.22 8.26
C VAL A 15 36.95 4.74 7.06
N LEU A 16 37.17 4.14 5.89
CA LEU A 16 36.31 4.30 4.73
C LEU A 16 34.97 3.64 5.07
N THR A 17 34.05 4.38 5.67
CA THR A 17 32.66 4.01 5.70
C THR A 17 32.14 4.10 4.26
N SER A 18 32.11 2.97 3.55
CA SER A 18 31.27 2.82 2.36
C SER A 18 29.82 3.04 2.82
N GLY A 19 29.41 4.29 2.78
CA GLY A 19 28.00 4.64 2.95
C GLY A 19 27.22 4.03 1.79
N CYS A 20 26.70 2.81 2.01
CA CYS A 20 25.57 2.36 1.22
C CYS A 20 24.48 3.39 1.48
N ALA A 21 24.26 4.28 0.51
CA ALA A 21 23.15 5.23 0.55
C ALA A 21 21.88 4.39 0.56
N THR A 22 21.35 4.10 1.74
CA THR A 22 20.00 3.55 1.89
C THR A 22 19.06 4.64 1.41
N THR A 23 18.73 4.60 0.10
CA THR A 23 17.72 5.50 -0.42
C THR A 23 16.44 5.29 0.39
N ALA A 24 15.95 6.36 0.99
CA ALA A 24 14.74 6.31 1.82
C ALA A 24 13.54 5.80 1.01
N MET A 25 12.54 5.26 1.71
CA MET A 25 11.27 4.89 1.08
C MET A 25 10.63 6.11 0.40
N PRO A 26 9.90 5.93 -0.72
CA PRO A 26 9.23 7.02 -1.43
C PRO A 26 8.34 7.84 -0.51
N GLN A 27 8.43 9.17 -0.63
CA GLN A 27 7.59 10.08 0.15
C GLN A 27 6.28 10.38 -0.57
N ARG A 28 6.28 10.27 -1.90
CA ARG A 28 5.11 10.48 -2.77
C ARG A 28 5.28 9.73 -4.09
N GLY A 29 4.18 9.57 -4.83
CA GLY A 29 4.21 8.90 -6.14
C GLY A 29 2.87 8.28 -6.52
N ILE A 30 2.93 7.28 -7.38
CA ILE A 30 1.76 6.57 -7.90
C ILE A 30 1.69 5.18 -7.27
N CYS A 31 0.51 4.84 -6.75
CA CYS A 31 0.18 3.53 -6.22
C CYS A 31 -0.52 2.69 -7.30
N ALA A 32 0.06 1.53 -7.63
CA ALA A 32 -0.61 0.55 -8.47
C ALA A 32 -1.71 -0.16 -7.68
N HIS A 33 -2.95 0.28 -7.88
CA HIS A 33 -4.14 -0.28 -7.24
C HIS A 33 -4.31 -1.76 -7.62
N ARG A 34 -4.23 -2.68 -6.64
CA ARG A 34 -4.23 -4.13 -6.84
C ARG A 34 -3.09 -4.64 -7.76
N GLY A 35 -1.99 -3.88 -7.85
CA GLY A 35 -0.92 -4.14 -8.81
C GLY A 35 -1.28 -3.90 -10.26
N ASN A 36 -2.45 -3.32 -10.54
CA ASN A 36 -3.02 -3.25 -11.89
C ASN A 36 -2.37 -2.15 -12.73
N ASP A 37 -2.16 -2.48 -14.01
CA ASP A 37 -1.72 -1.58 -15.08
C ASP A 37 -2.70 -1.55 -16.25
N GLY A 38 -3.92 -2.07 -16.06
CA GLY A 38 -4.93 -2.24 -17.09
C GLY A 38 -4.77 -3.49 -17.97
N LYS A 39 -3.65 -4.21 -17.91
CA LYS A 39 -3.31 -5.34 -18.79
C LYS A 39 -3.31 -6.69 -18.05
N LEU A 40 -2.74 -6.72 -16.86
CA LEU A 40 -2.64 -7.92 -16.03
C LEU A 40 -3.86 -8.06 -15.09
N PRO A 41 -4.14 -9.28 -14.61
CA PRO A 41 -5.23 -9.49 -13.66
C PRO A 41 -4.90 -8.87 -12.30
N GLU A 42 -5.85 -8.12 -11.76
CA GLU A 42 -5.74 -7.47 -10.45
C GLU A 42 -5.46 -8.49 -9.33
N ASN A 43 -4.76 -8.05 -8.28
CA ASN A 43 -4.52 -8.86 -7.08
C ASN A 43 -3.80 -10.19 -7.37
N THR A 44 -2.80 -10.15 -8.25
CA THR A 44 -1.98 -11.33 -8.60
C THR A 44 -0.50 -11.04 -8.55
N VAL A 45 0.30 -12.08 -8.29
CA VAL A 45 1.77 -12.00 -8.27
C VAL A 45 2.36 -11.37 -9.54
N PRO A 46 1.94 -11.75 -10.78
CA PRO A 46 2.42 -11.07 -11.98
C PRO A 46 2.12 -9.58 -12.03
N ALA A 47 0.96 -9.14 -11.52
CA ALA A 47 0.58 -7.73 -11.51
C ALA A 47 1.50 -6.90 -10.62
N TRP A 48 1.77 -7.33 -9.37
CA TRP A 48 2.68 -6.61 -8.48
C TRP A 48 4.12 -6.61 -8.98
N ARG A 49 4.62 -7.75 -9.47
CA ARG A 49 5.97 -7.80 -10.08
C ARG A 49 6.12 -6.83 -11.24
N ASN A 50 5.10 -6.76 -12.10
CA ASN A 50 5.08 -5.79 -13.21
C ASN A 50 5.01 -4.35 -12.71
N ALA A 51 4.18 -4.04 -11.71
CA ALA A 51 4.09 -2.71 -11.12
C ALA A 51 5.45 -2.26 -10.53
N VAL A 52 6.12 -3.14 -9.77
CA VAL A 52 7.46 -2.91 -9.23
C VAL A 52 8.48 -2.69 -10.35
N ALA A 53 8.49 -3.54 -11.37
CA ALA A 53 9.40 -3.43 -12.52
C ALA A 53 9.19 -2.13 -13.32
N ARG A 54 7.97 -1.58 -13.32
CA ARG A 54 7.62 -0.29 -13.92
C ARG A 54 7.92 0.90 -13.02
N GLY A 55 8.41 0.67 -11.80
CA GLY A 55 8.79 1.72 -10.86
C GLY A 55 7.60 2.36 -10.15
N ALA A 56 6.56 1.59 -9.82
CA ALA A 56 5.52 2.06 -8.90
C ALA A 56 6.15 2.39 -7.55
N GLU A 57 5.77 3.50 -6.95
CA GLU A 57 6.24 3.91 -5.64
C GLU A 57 5.47 3.20 -4.50
N MET A 58 4.29 2.69 -4.82
CA MET A 58 3.46 1.89 -3.93
C MET A 58 2.68 0.84 -4.72
N VAL A 59 2.46 -0.32 -4.14
CA VAL A 59 1.50 -1.32 -4.61
C VAL A 59 0.46 -1.58 -3.54
N GLU A 60 -0.73 -1.91 -3.95
CA GLU A 60 -1.83 -2.23 -3.02
C GLU A 60 -2.32 -3.65 -3.25
N MET A 61 -2.80 -4.30 -2.19
CA MET A 61 -3.34 -5.66 -2.19
C MET A 61 -4.46 -5.82 -1.17
N ASP A 62 -5.53 -6.53 -1.57
CA ASP A 62 -6.72 -6.77 -0.74
C ASP A 62 -6.65 -8.12 -0.05
N VAL A 63 -6.59 -8.14 1.28
CA VAL A 63 -6.43 -9.36 2.08
C VAL A 63 -7.75 -9.81 2.70
N LYS A 64 -8.10 -11.06 2.51
CA LYS A 64 -9.29 -11.71 3.10
C LYS A 64 -8.98 -13.09 3.63
N ARG A 65 -9.84 -13.58 4.54
CA ARG A 65 -9.78 -14.94 5.06
C ARG A 65 -10.73 -15.86 4.29
N CYS A 66 -10.25 -17.04 3.90
CA CYS A 66 -11.08 -18.10 3.34
C CYS A 66 -11.67 -19.00 4.46
N LYS A 67 -12.53 -19.94 4.09
CA LYS A 67 -13.24 -20.84 5.03
C LYS A 67 -12.31 -21.65 5.94
N THR A 68 -11.17 -22.08 5.42
CA THR A 68 -10.20 -22.92 6.14
C THR A 68 -9.18 -22.11 6.94
N GLY A 69 -9.24 -20.76 6.89
CA GLY A 69 -8.44 -19.87 7.72
C GLY A 69 -7.32 -19.14 6.99
N GLU A 70 -6.89 -19.64 5.85
CA GLU A 70 -5.78 -19.05 5.09
C GLU A 70 -6.13 -17.64 4.58
N LEU A 71 -5.12 -16.76 4.58
CA LEU A 71 -5.23 -15.42 4.01
C LEU A 71 -4.99 -15.45 2.51
N VAL A 72 -5.99 -15.04 1.75
CA VAL A 72 -5.97 -14.98 0.28
C VAL A 72 -6.16 -13.56 -0.21
N ILE A 73 -5.69 -13.27 -1.42
CA ILE A 73 -5.81 -11.94 -2.01
C ILE A 73 -7.03 -11.89 -2.93
N MET A 74 -8.00 -11.08 -2.52
CA MET A 74 -9.25 -10.89 -3.26
C MET A 74 -9.95 -9.60 -2.80
N HIS A 75 -10.31 -8.73 -3.76
CA HIS A 75 -11.03 -7.49 -3.43
C HIS A 75 -12.50 -7.74 -3.03
N ASP A 76 -13.23 -8.46 -3.87
CA ASP A 76 -14.66 -8.67 -3.68
C ASP A 76 -14.94 -9.67 -2.55
N PRO A 77 -16.10 -9.65 -1.92
CA PRO A 77 -16.49 -10.71 -1.00
C PRO A 77 -16.76 -12.05 -1.69
N THR A 78 -16.80 -12.08 -3.04
CA THR A 78 -16.99 -13.27 -3.87
C THR A 78 -15.87 -13.41 -4.90
N VAL A 79 -15.63 -14.60 -5.41
CA VAL A 79 -14.61 -14.90 -6.43
C VAL A 79 -15.10 -14.62 -7.86
N ASP A 80 -16.35 -14.25 -8.04
CA ASP A 80 -17.11 -14.29 -9.31
C ASP A 80 -16.57 -13.37 -10.41
N ARG A 81 -16.05 -12.19 -10.02
CA ARG A 81 -15.68 -11.14 -10.99
C ARG A 81 -14.30 -11.36 -11.61
N THR A 82 -13.39 -11.91 -10.83
CA THR A 82 -11.97 -12.02 -11.18
C THR A 82 -11.47 -13.45 -11.34
N THR A 83 -12.35 -14.44 -11.17
CA THR A 83 -12.02 -15.85 -11.39
C THR A 83 -13.09 -16.57 -12.25
N ASN A 84 -12.77 -17.80 -12.66
CA ASN A 84 -13.70 -18.71 -13.33
C ASN A 84 -14.67 -19.41 -12.36
N GLY A 85 -14.59 -19.11 -11.05
CA GLY A 85 -15.46 -19.71 -10.02
C GLY A 85 -16.63 -18.84 -9.59
N LYS A 86 -17.37 -19.35 -8.62
CA LYS A 86 -18.52 -18.71 -7.99
C LYS A 86 -18.51 -18.93 -6.50
N GLY A 87 -19.01 -17.95 -5.73
CA GLY A 87 -19.22 -18.09 -4.31
C GLY A 87 -18.43 -17.09 -3.47
N ARG A 88 -18.75 -17.05 -2.17
CA ARG A 88 -18.11 -16.12 -1.23
C ARG A 88 -16.75 -16.66 -0.81
N VAL A 89 -15.76 -15.81 -0.75
CA VAL A 89 -14.39 -16.16 -0.28
C VAL A 89 -14.44 -16.88 1.06
N ARG A 90 -15.21 -16.37 2.03
CA ARG A 90 -15.33 -16.94 3.37
C ARG A 90 -16.02 -18.31 3.43
N ASP A 91 -16.73 -18.72 2.38
CA ASP A 91 -17.49 -19.97 2.32
C ASP A 91 -16.75 -21.07 1.53
N LEU A 92 -15.65 -20.70 0.83
CA LEU A 92 -14.79 -21.57 0.06
C LEU A 92 -13.53 -21.94 0.85
N THR A 93 -13.12 -23.21 0.79
CA THR A 93 -11.83 -23.67 1.31
C THR A 93 -10.67 -23.11 0.48
N PHE A 94 -9.47 -23.06 1.07
CA PHE A 94 -8.29 -22.65 0.33
C PHE A 94 -8.04 -23.53 -0.92
N ALA A 95 -8.24 -24.84 -0.81
CA ALA A 95 -8.10 -25.75 -1.95
C ALA A 95 -9.04 -25.40 -3.10
N GLU A 96 -10.31 -25.07 -2.81
CA GLU A 96 -11.28 -24.63 -3.81
C GLU A 96 -10.85 -23.30 -4.45
N ILE A 97 -10.46 -22.30 -3.65
CA ILE A 97 -9.99 -20.99 -4.16
C ILE A 97 -8.72 -21.16 -4.99
N ARG A 98 -7.78 -21.99 -4.54
CA ARG A 98 -6.49 -22.20 -5.24
C ARG A 98 -6.66 -22.94 -6.58
N ALA A 99 -7.70 -23.71 -6.75
CA ALA A 99 -8.04 -24.34 -8.02
C ALA A 99 -8.57 -23.36 -9.07
N LEU A 100 -9.06 -22.17 -8.66
CA LEU A 100 -9.62 -21.17 -9.56
C LEU A 100 -8.55 -20.49 -10.44
N GLU A 101 -8.97 -20.11 -11.63
CA GLU A 101 -8.18 -19.27 -12.54
C GLU A 101 -8.49 -17.80 -12.26
N ALA A 102 -7.46 -17.03 -11.87
CA ALA A 102 -7.58 -15.62 -11.50
C ALA A 102 -7.19 -14.66 -12.65
N ASN A 103 -7.10 -15.12 -13.88
CA ASN A 103 -6.89 -14.31 -15.09
C ASN A 103 -8.21 -13.81 -15.72
N TRP A 104 -9.17 -13.45 -14.86
CA TRP A 104 -10.51 -13.01 -15.28
C TRP A 104 -10.74 -11.55 -14.92
N ARG A 105 -11.56 -10.86 -15.72
CA ARG A 105 -12.03 -9.49 -15.47
C ARG A 105 -13.49 -9.37 -15.86
N LYS A 106 -14.32 -8.83 -14.93
CA LYS A 106 -15.76 -8.67 -15.14
C LYS A 106 -16.46 -9.97 -15.57
N GLY A 107 -16.04 -11.10 -14.99
CA GLY A 107 -16.62 -12.41 -15.28
C GLY A 107 -16.23 -13.03 -16.63
N ARG A 108 -15.13 -12.55 -17.24
CA ARG A 108 -14.60 -13.09 -18.53
C ARG A 108 -13.08 -13.24 -18.45
N PRO A 109 -12.50 -14.25 -19.12
CA PRO A 109 -11.04 -14.38 -19.18
C PRO A 109 -10.42 -13.17 -19.88
N ILE A 110 -9.23 -12.77 -19.42
CA ILE A 110 -8.43 -11.71 -20.06
C ILE A 110 -7.70 -12.36 -21.24
N GLU A 111 -7.99 -11.89 -22.45
CA GLU A 111 -7.42 -12.42 -23.69
C GLU A 111 -5.88 -12.30 -23.67
N GLY A 112 -5.19 -13.36 -24.07
CA GLY A 112 -3.73 -13.42 -24.11
C GLY A 112 -3.05 -13.49 -22.73
N CYS A 113 -3.81 -13.43 -21.62
CA CYS A 113 -3.24 -13.57 -20.29
C CYS A 113 -3.09 -15.04 -19.90
N PRO A 114 -1.90 -15.48 -19.47
CA PRO A 114 -1.72 -16.84 -18.99
C PRO A 114 -2.57 -17.10 -17.73
N VAL A 115 -2.89 -18.36 -17.49
CA VAL A 115 -3.58 -18.77 -16.27
C VAL A 115 -2.72 -18.46 -15.06
N VAL A 116 -3.32 -17.71 -14.11
CA VAL A 116 -2.74 -17.44 -12.79
C VAL A 116 -3.72 -17.89 -11.71
N ARG A 117 -3.21 -18.14 -10.52
CA ARG A 117 -4.01 -18.59 -9.37
C ARG A 117 -4.21 -17.44 -8.38
N VAL A 118 -5.28 -17.52 -7.59
CA VAL A 118 -5.48 -16.61 -6.45
C VAL A 118 -4.31 -16.80 -5.48
N PRO A 119 -3.53 -15.74 -5.18
CA PRO A 119 -2.38 -15.89 -4.29
C PRO A 119 -2.79 -15.90 -2.81
N THR A 120 -1.94 -16.49 -1.99
CA THR A 120 -1.96 -16.24 -0.54
C THR A 120 -1.36 -14.87 -0.24
N PHE A 121 -1.57 -14.37 1.00
CA PHE A 121 -0.91 -13.14 1.44
C PHE A 121 0.62 -13.30 1.49
N ASP A 122 1.12 -14.48 1.90
CA ASP A 122 2.55 -14.79 1.87
C ASP A 122 3.14 -14.66 0.46
N GLU A 123 2.51 -15.26 -0.54
CA GLU A 123 2.95 -15.16 -1.94
C GLU A 123 2.89 -13.71 -2.46
N ALA A 124 1.89 -12.95 -2.03
CA ALA A 124 1.70 -11.56 -2.41
C ALA A 124 2.82 -10.66 -1.84
N ILE A 125 3.07 -10.70 -0.54
CA ILE A 125 4.08 -9.86 0.11
C ILE A 125 5.49 -10.23 -0.35
N GLU A 126 5.77 -11.51 -0.62
CA GLU A 126 7.04 -11.99 -1.16
C GLU A 126 7.24 -11.64 -2.63
N SER A 127 6.18 -11.33 -3.37
CA SER A 127 6.28 -10.90 -4.77
C SER A 127 6.94 -9.52 -4.94
N VAL A 128 6.96 -8.71 -3.88
CA VAL A 128 7.66 -7.42 -3.83
C VAL A 128 9.04 -7.64 -3.19
N PRO A 129 10.17 -7.39 -3.87
CA PRO A 129 11.50 -7.57 -3.29
C PRO A 129 11.71 -6.70 -2.05
N LYS A 130 12.44 -7.22 -1.04
CA LYS A 130 12.73 -6.47 0.21
C LYS A 130 13.55 -5.21 -0.02
N ASP A 131 14.44 -5.24 -0.99
CA ASP A 131 15.31 -4.12 -1.38
C ASP A 131 14.62 -3.13 -2.33
N ALA A 132 13.44 -3.49 -2.86
CA ALA A 132 12.65 -2.56 -3.65
C ALA A 132 12.15 -1.40 -2.77
N LYS A 133 12.35 -0.18 -3.27
CA LYS A 133 11.83 1.04 -2.63
C LYS A 133 10.37 1.26 -3.06
N VAL A 134 9.52 0.34 -2.63
CA VAL A 134 8.09 0.32 -2.96
C VAL A 134 7.31 0.03 -1.70
N TRP A 135 6.36 0.89 -1.35
CA TRP A 135 5.43 0.64 -0.25
C TRP A 135 4.46 -0.49 -0.58
N ILE A 136 4.12 -1.30 0.40
CA ILE A 136 3.09 -2.34 0.31
C ILE A 136 1.90 -1.91 1.18
N ASN A 137 0.83 -1.48 0.53
CA ASN A 137 -0.44 -1.14 1.16
C ASN A 137 -1.29 -2.41 1.28
N CYS A 138 -1.41 -2.96 2.49
CA CYS A 138 -2.23 -4.14 2.77
C CYS A 138 -3.63 -3.69 3.19
N HIS A 139 -4.56 -3.60 2.26
CA HIS A 139 -5.97 -3.33 2.53
C HIS A 139 -6.63 -4.58 3.12
N CYS A 140 -6.93 -4.54 4.39
CA CYS A 140 -7.37 -5.68 5.18
C CYS A 140 -8.88 -5.71 5.39
N ALA A 141 -9.50 -6.89 5.24
CA ALA A 141 -10.78 -7.13 5.89
C ALA A 141 -10.62 -7.05 7.42
N SER A 142 -11.67 -6.65 8.15
CA SER A 142 -11.59 -6.37 9.59
C SER A 142 -11.08 -7.56 10.44
N ASP A 143 -11.41 -8.78 10.03
CA ASP A 143 -11.05 -10.01 10.75
C ASP A 143 -9.61 -10.50 10.52
N VAL A 144 -8.82 -9.82 9.67
CA VAL A 144 -7.46 -10.28 9.33
C VAL A 144 -6.34 -9.31 9.73
N VAL A 145 -6.65 -8.10 10.17
CA VAL A 145 -5.68 -7.01 10.40
C VAL A 145 -4.55 -7.42 11.35
N VAL A 146 -4.89 -8.05 12.47
CA VAL A 146 -3.93 -8.52 13.47
C VAL A 146 -2.99 -9.57 12.90
N GLU A 147 -3.52 -10.54 12.14
CA GLU A 147 -2.71 -11.61 11.55
C GLU A 147 -1.81 -11.07 10.43
N VAL A 148 -2.33 -10.17 9.59
CA VAL A 148 -1.53 -9.48 8.56
C VAL A 148 -0.37 -8.71 9.20
N ALA A 149 -0.61 -7.98 10.30
CA ALA A 149 0.44 -7.27 11.02
C ALA A 149 1.52 -8.23 11.55
N LYS A 150 1.14 -9.39 12.12
CA LYS A 150 2.08 -10.42 12.57
C LYS A 150 2.92 -10.97 11.41
N ILE A 151 2.32 -11.28 10.27
CA ILE A 151 3.02 -11.77 9.09
C ILE A 151 3.98 -10.70 8.54
N ILE A 152 3.58 -9.43 8.50
CA ILE A 152 4.46 -8.32 8.10
C ILE A 152 5.73 -8.29 8.98
N ARG A 153 5.58 -8.44 10.29
CA ARG A 153 6.71 -8.50 11.24
C ARG A 153 7.56 -9.76 11.01
N GLU A 154 6.95 -10.93 10.93
CA GLU A 154 7.63 -12.22 10.72
C GLU A 154 8.41 -12.27 9.41
N LYS A 155 7.89 -11.62 8.36
CA LYS A 155 8.55 -11.49 7.06
C LYS A 155 9.60 -10.38 7.03
N ASP A 156 9.83 -9.67 8.15
CA ASP A 156 10.76 -8.52 8.21
C ASP A 156 10.41 -7.44 7.17
N ARG A 157 9.13 -6.99 7.20
CA ARG A 157 8.57 -5.99 6.27
C ARG A 157 8.04 -4.73 6.96
N LEU A 158 8.26 -4.55 8.27
CA LEU A 158 7.77 -3.39 9.04
C LEU A 158 8.21 -2.04 8.46
N GLY A 159 9.37 -1.97 7.81
CA GLY A 159 9.85 -0.75 7.14
C GLY A 159 9.32 -0.55 5.71
N GLN A 160 8.50 -1.49 5.18
CA GLN A 160 8.06 -1.48 3.78
C GLN A 160 6.55 -1.67 3.62
N ALA A 161 5.89 -2.33 4.57
CA ALA A 161 4.47 -2.65 4.50
C ALA A 161 3.69 -2.02 5.65
N PHE A 162 2.42 -1.72 5.40
CA PHE A 162 1.50 -1.20 6.39
C PHE A 162 0.10 -1.82 6.23
N VAL A 163 -0.64 -1.89 7.33
CA VAL A 163 -2.05 -2.29 7.31
C VAL A 163 -2.94 -1.09 7.03
N ALA A 164 -3.91 -1.25 6.14
CA ALA A 164 -4.95 -0.26 5.86
C ALA A 164 -6.30 -0.83 6.30
N ALA A 165 -6.89 -0.24 7.34
CA ALA A 165 -8.08 -0.73 8.01
C ALA A 165 -8.78 0.40 8.80
N ASP A 166 -9.89 0.07 9.48
CA ASP A 166 -10.53 0.98 10.42
C ASP A 166 -9.69 1.14 11.70
N LEU A 167 -9.85 2.26 12.40
CA LEU A 167 -9.03 2.61 13.57
C LEU A 167 -9.11 1.59 14.70
N ASP A 168 -10.27 0.98 14.91
CA ASP A 168 -10.47 -0.03 15.96
C ASP A 168 -9.61 -1.28 15.68
N GLU A 169 -9.59 -1.78 14.43
CA GLU A 169 -8.79 -2.92 14.03
C GLU A 169 -7.29 -2.59 14.05
N ILE A 170 -6.91 -1.35 13.69
CA ILE A 170 -5.52 -0.87 13.81
C ILE A 170 -5.10 -0.86 15.28
N ALA A 171 -5.97 -0.41 16.20
CA ALA A 171 -5.68 -0.41 17.62
C ALA A 171 -5.47 -1.85 18.16
N GLU A 172 -6.28 -2.81 17.74
CA GLU A 172 -6.09 -4.22 18.09
C GLU A 172 -4.77 -4.78 17.52
N ALA A 173 -4.45 -4.48 16.26
CA ALA A 173 -3.19 -4.92 15.67
C ALA A 173 -1.96 -4.38 16.42
N ARG A 174 -2.01 -3.15 16.91
CA ARG A 174 -0.92 -2.53 17.68
C ARG A 174 -0.73 -3.10 19.08
N LYS A 175 -1.71 -3.77 19.66
CA LYS A 175 -1.51 -4.51 20.92
C LYS A 175 -0.53 -5.68 20.72
N GLU A 176 -0.55 -6.30 19.55
CA GLU A 176 0.28 -7.45 19.19
C GLU A 176 1.58 -7.07 18.45
N VAL A 177 1.52 -6.02 17.65
CA VAL A 177 2.62 -5.50 16.85
C VAL A 177 2.67 -3.96 16.99
N PRO A 178 3.20 -3.43 18.10
CA PRO A 178 3.18 -1.98 18.39
C PRO A 178 3.81 -1.11 17.31
N GLU A 179 4.81 -1.63 16.61
CA GLU A 179 5.58 -0.95 15.56
C GLU A 179 4.94 -1.00 14.17
N ILE A 180 3.76 -1.64 14.01
CA ILE A 180 3.11 -1.72 12.70
C ILE A 180 2.73 -0.35 12.16
N LEU A 181 3.16 -0.07 10.95
CA LEU A 181 2.70 1.11 10.22
C LEU A 181 1.25 0.90 9.78
N SER A 182 0.48 1.98 9.77
CA SER A 182 -0.94 1.88 9.46
C SER A 182 -1.47 3.04 8.63
N CYS A 183 -2.52 2.75 7.88
CA CYS A 183 -3.31 3.69 7.11
C CYS A 183 -4.74 3.72 7.65
N ASN A 184 -5.21 4.89 8.08
CA ASN A 184 -6.60 5.06 8.46
C ASN A 184 -7.49 4.95 7.23
N MET A 185 -8.39 3.97 7.25
CA MET A 185 -9.45 3.78 6.26
C MET A 185 -10.85 3.81 6.88
N SER A 186 -10.97 4.26 8.12
CA SER A 186 -12.26 4.48 8.78
C SER A 186 -13.11 5.41 7.91
N ARG A 187 -14.27 4.92 7.51
CA ARG A 187 -15.18 5.71 6.69
C ARG A 187 -16.14 6.45 7.60
N PRO A 188 -15.96 7.76 7.75
CA PRO A 188 -16.89 8.56 8.55
C PRO A 188 -18.32 8.56 7.97
N TYR A 189 -18.46 8.08 6.71
CA TYR A 189 -19.75 7.88 6.05
C TYR A 189 -20.04 6.40 5.79
N ARG A 190 -20.76 5.75 6.67
CA ARG A 190 -21.41 4.48 6.34
C ARG A 190 -22.69 4.78 5.57
N GLY A 191 -22.72 4.50 4.26
CA GLY A 191 -23.96 4.38 3.48
C GLY A 191 -24.28 5.49 2.48
N VAL A 192 -23.41 6.43 2.19
CA VAL A 192 -23.61 7.42 1.12
C VAL A 192 -22.48 7.31 0.09
N ASP A 193 -22.75 7.72 -1.14
CA ASP A 193 -21.86 7.89 -2.30
C ASP A 193 -20.51 8.58 -1.94
N ALA A 194 -19.77 8.01 -0.98
CA ALA A 194 -18.50 8.52 -0.47
C ALA A 194 -17.49 8.77 -1.58
N TYR A 195 -17.69 8.13 -2.73
CA TYR A 195 -16.83 8.19 -3.91
C TYR A 195 -17.20 9.28 -4.93
N ARG A 196 -18.33 9.97 -4.76
CA ARG A 196 -18.86 10.84 -5.82
C ARG A 196 -19.05 12.30 -5.45
N LYS A 197 -18.95 12.67 -4.16
CA LYS A 197 -19.14 14.06 -3.72
C LYS A 197 -18.00 14.48 -2.80
N PRO A 198 -17.58 15.76 -2.84
CA PRO A 198 -16.74 16.32 -1.80
C PRO A 198 -17.38 16.04 -0.43
N TRP A 199 -16.59 15.64 0.54
CA TRP A 199 -17.09 15.48 1.90
C TRP A 199 -17.39 16.85 2.50
N PRO A 200 -18.38 16.96 3.41
CA PRO A 200 -18.53 18.15 4.23
C PRO A 200 -17.19 18.50 4.89
N PRO A 201 -16.81 19.79 4.93
CA PRO A 201 -15.52 20.21 5.49
C PRO A 201 -15.28 19.69 6.92
N GLU A 202 -16.35 19.68 7.75
CA GLU A 202 -16.27 19.23 9.15
C GLU A 202 -15.86 17.76 9.24
N LEU A 203 -16.34 16.95 8.30
CA LEU A 203 -16.05 15.52 8.26
C LEU A 203 -14.63 15.23 7.78
N SER A 204 -14.18 15.96 6.75
CA SER A 204 -12.81 15.88 6.28
C SER A 204 -11.84 16.26 7.40
N ALA A 205 -12.11 17.35 8.10
CA ALA A 205 -11.32 17.80 9.23
C ALA A 205 -11.34 16.82 10.42
N GLN A 206 -12.49 16.20 10.71
CA GLN A 206 -12.58 15.14 11.72
C GLN A 206 -11.70 13.94 11.34
N TYR A 207 -11.81 13.46 10.11
CA TYR A 207 -11.05 12.31 9.62
C TYR A 207 -9.54 12.56 9.66
N ALA A 208 -9.09 13.77 9.30
CA ALA A 208 -7.70 14.17 9.42
C ALA A 208 -7.22 14.18 10.87
N ARG A 209 -8.00 14.79 11.80
CA ARG A 209 -7.66 14.82 13.23
C ARG A 209 -7.59 13.42 13.83
N GLU A 210 -8.59 12.57 13.62
CA GLU A 210 -8.60 11.19 14.11
C GLU A 210 -7.39 10.39 13.61
N THR A 211 -6.99 10.61 12.34
CA THR A 211 -5.78 9.97 11.78
C THR A 211 -4.53 10.35 12.57
N VAL A 212 -4.38 11.63 12.88
CA VAL A 212 -3.23 12.15 13.65
C VAL A 212 -3.28 11.67 15.11
N GLU A 213 -4.43 11.77 15.75
CA GLU A 213 -4.63 11.38 17.16
C GLU A 213 -4.35 9.88 17.39
N HIS A 214 -4.70 9.03 16.42
CA HIS A 214 -4.42 7.60 16.49
C HIS A 214 -3.01 7.24 15.98
N GLY A 215 -2.18 8.23 15.64
CA GLY A 215 -0.78 8.02 15.23
C GLY A 215 -0.63 7.16 13.97
N CYS A 216 -1.55 7.26 13.01
CA CYS A 216 -1.42 6.59 11.73
C CYS A 216 -0.37 7.28 10.85
N GLN A 217 0.38 6.52 10.07
CA GLN A 217 1.40 7.06 9.15
C GLN A 217 0.84 7.39 7.78
N PHE A 218 -0.32 6.83 7.46
CA PHE A 218 -1.02 7.05 6.21
C PHE A 218 -2.52 7.30 6.47
N ILE A 219 -3.14 8.00 5.55
CA ILE A 219 -4.60 8.14 5.44
C ILE A 219 -5.01 7.85 4.00
N GLN A 220 -6.17 7.21 3.78
CA GLN A 220 -6.72 7.07 2.44
C GLN A 220 -7.95 7.96 2.27
N LEU A 221 -7.79 9.03 1.51
CA LEU A 221 -8.89 9.94 1.15
C LEU A 221 -9.69 9.38 -0.03
N LEU A 222 -11.01 9.52 0.06
CA LEU A 222 -11.96 9.20 -1.03
C LEU A 222 -12.48 10.46 -1.72
N ALA A 223 -12.24 11.62 -1.12
CA ALA A 223 -12.59 12.93 -1.64
C ALA A 223 -11.50 13.95 -1.26
N PRO A 224 -11.35 15.05 -2.02
CA PRO A 224 -10.45 16.12 -1.66
C PRO A 224 -10.82 16.72 -0.28
N CYS A 225 -9.79 17.02 0.52
CA CYS A 225 -9.88 17.73 1.77
C CYS A 225 -9.38 19.18 1.64
N SER A 226 -9.43 19.96 2.71
CA SER A 226 -8.94 21.33 2.70
C SER A 226 -7.40 21.39 2.74
N PRO A 227 -6.77 22.48 2.28
CA PRO A 227 -5.33 22.69 2.45
C PRO A 227 -4.90 22.69 3.93
N GLU A 228 -5.76 23.17 4.83
CA GLU A 228 -5.54 23.16 6.26
C GLU A 228 -5.47 21.73 6.83
N ASP A 229 -6.35 20.83 6.37
CA ASP A 229 -6.33 19.41 6.73
C ASP A 229 -5.06 18.73 6.21
N VAL A 230 -4.65 19.04 4.98
CA VAL A 230 -3.39 18.54 4.40
C VAL A 230 -2.21 18.98 5.26
N LYS A 231 -2.17 20.28 5.63
CA LYS A 231 -1.11 20.81 6.48
C LYS A 231 -1.07 20.13 7.85
N LEU A 232 -2.21 19.93 8.49
CA LEU A 232 -2.32 19.23 9.78
C LEU A 232 -1.71 17.82 9.69
N MET A 233 -2.06 17.08 8.66
CA MET A 233 -1.57 15.72 8.46
C MET A 233 -0.06 15.70 8.17
N HIS A 234 0.43 16.57 7.28
CA HIS A 234 1.86 16.65 6.96
C HIS A 234 2.71 17.10 8.15
N ASP A 235 2.25 18.08 8.93
CA ASP A 235 2.95 18.53 10.15
C ASP A 235 3.09 17.38 11.18
N ALA A 236 2.15 16.44 11.18
CA ALA A 236 2.20 15.23 12.00
C ALA A 236 2.95 14.05 11.34
N GLY A 237 3.51 14.22 10.14
CA GLY A 237 4.22 13.18 9.40
C GLY A 237 3.30 12.15 8.71
N VAL A 238 2.00 12.40 8.62
CA VAL A 238 1.05 11.53 7.93
C VAL A 238 1.14 11.75 6.43
N ARG A 239 1.22 10.67 5.65
CA ARG A 239 1.18 10.70 4.19
C ARG A 239 -0.24 10.47 3.69
N ILE A 240 -0.62 11.24 2.68
CA ILE A 240 -1.96 11.26 2.13
C ILE A 240 -2.01 10.39 0.88
N SER A 241 -2.78 9.31 0.94
CA SER A 241 -3.13 8.47 -0.19
C SER A 241 -4.52 8.83 -0.69
N TYR A 242 -4.72 8.94 -2.00
CA TYR A 242 -6.00 9.29 -2.62
C TYR A 242 -6.53 8.13 -3.46
N PHE A 243 -7.72 7.68 -3.15
CA PHE A 243 -8.44 6.68 -3.91
C PHE A 243 -9.55 7.35 -4.76
N HIS A 244 -9.59 7.20 -6.04
CA HIS A 244 -8.52 6.87 -6.98
C HIS A 244 -8.62 7.82 -8.18
N CYS A 245 -7.57 7.93 -8.97
CA CYS A 245 -7.55 8.77 -10.16
C CYS A 245 -7.10 7.96 -11.37
N GLU A 246 -7.98 7.85 -12.39
CA GLU A 246 -7.72 7.09 -13.62
C GLU A 246 -7.32 7.97 -14.80
N LYS A 247 -7.53 9.28 -14.67
CA LYS A 247 -7.38 10.24 -15.75
C LYS A 247 -6.19 11.17 -15.48
N PRO A 248 -5.11 11.10 -16.29
CA PRO A 248 -3.92 11.93 -16.09
C PRO A 248 -4.21 13.44 -15.99
N GLU A 249 -5.19 13.93 -16.74
CA GLU A 249 -5.59 15.35 -16.70
C GLU A 249 -6.20 15.79 -15.36
N LYS A 250 -6.63 14.84 -14.51
CA LYS A 250 -7.16 15.11 -13.17
C LYS A 250 -6.09 14.99 -12.07
N LEU A 251 -4.86 14.66 -12.41
CA LEU A 251 -3.81 14.44 -11.43
C LEU A 251 -3.28 15.76 -10.84
N LYS A 252 -3.17 16.80 -11.67
CA LYS A 252 -2.57 18.08 -11.23
C LYS A 252 -3.23 18.68 -9.99
N PRO A 253 -4.57 18.78 -9.88
CA PRO A 253 -5.20 19.29 -8.64
C PRO A 253 -4.87 18.50 -7.39
N LEU A 254 -4.66 17.18 -7.48
CA LEU A 254 -4.29 16.34 -6.34
C LEU A 254 -2.83 16.60 -5.92
N VAL A 255 -1.92 16.74 -6.89
CA VAL A 255 -0.53 17.08 -6.64
C VAL A 255 -0.41 18.48 -6.03
N ASP A 256 -1.13 19.47 -6.57
CA ASP A 256 -1.14 20.85 -6.07
C ASP A 256 -1.72 20.94 -4.65
N LEU A 257 -2.70 20.10 -4.33
CA LEU A 257 -3.27 19.99 -2.98
C LEU A 257 -2.29 19.39 -1.96
N GLY A 258 -1.28 18.65 -2.42
CA GLY A 258 -0.32 17.99 -1.54
C GLY A 258 -0.61 16.51 -1.28
N VAL A 259 -1.44 15.85 -2.10
CA VAL A 259 -1.61 14.39 -2.03
C VAL A 259 -0.27 13.72 -2.32
N ASP A 260 0.14 12.78 -1.46
CA ASP A 260 1.43 12.10 -1.58
C ASP A 260 1.36 10.90 -2.51
N PHE A 261 0.34 10.06 -2.39
CA PHE A 261 0.17 8.88 -3.24
C PHE A 261 -1.20 8.88 -3.91
N VAL A 262 -1.24 8.56 -5.19
CA VAL A 262 -2.51 8.44 -5.93
C VAL A 262 -2.67 7.00 -6.42
N LEU A 263 -3.75 6.34 -5.99
CA LEU A 263 -4.10 5.00 -6.45
C LEU A 263 -4.71 5.05 -7.84
N THR A 264 -4.29 4.11 -8.69
CA THR A 264 -4.76 4.03 -10.08
C THR A 264 -4.70 2.61 -10.65
N ASP A 265 -5.62 2.30 -11.56
CA ASP A 265 -5.55 1.14 -12.46
C ASP A 265 -4.79 1.46 -13.78
N ASN A 266 -4.32 2.70 -13.95
CA ASN A 266 -3.64 3.19 -15.15
C ASN A 266 -2.22 3.68 -14.83
N LEU A 267 -1.38 2.77 -14.31
CA LEU A 267 -0.06 3.08 -13.77
C LEU A 267 0.82 3.85 -14.76
N GLU A 268 0.93 3.38 -16.00
CA GLU A 268 1.84 3.93 -17.01
C GLU A 268 1.54 5.41 -17.32
N ALA A 269 0.27 5.71 -17.64
CA ALA A 269 -0.13 7.07 -17.98
C ALA A 269 -0.06 8.02 -16.78
N MET A 270 -0.43 7.53 -15.59
CA MET A 270 -0.39 8.33 -14.36
C MET A 270 1.05 8.64 -13.94
N GLN A 271 1.97 7.69 -14.02
CA GLN A 271 3.40 7.94 -13.76
C GLN A 271 4.02 8.92 -14.78
N ALA A 272 3.66 8.80 -16.06
CA ALA A 272 4.13 9.75 -17.07
C ALA A 272 3.70 11.19 -16.72
N LYS A 273 2.42 11.37 -16.37
CA LYS A 273 1.87 12.66 -15.98
C LYS A 273 2.44 13.16 -14.65
N TYR A 274 2.62 12.27 -13.66
CA TYR A 274 3.21 12.63 -12.36
C TYR A 274 4.64 13.18 -12.55
N ARG A 275 5.47 12.49 -13.33
CA ARG A 275 6.82 12.97 -13.67
C ARG A 275 6.86 14.31 -14.39
N GLU A 276 5.86 14.59 -15.26
CA GLU A 276 5.71 15.91 -15.91
C GLU A 276 5.41 17.02 -14.89
N LEU A 277 4.55 16.74 -13.90
CA LEU A 277 4.10 17.71 -12.90
C LEU A 277 5.12 17.97 -11.78
N THR A 278 6.09 17.06 -11.56
CA THR A 278 7.03 17.11 -10.43
C THR A 278 8.48 17.38 -10.86
N ARG A 279 8.72 17.66 -12.13
CA ARG A 279 9.99 18.17 -12.66
C ARG A 279 10.12 19.66 -12.40
#